data_55a2885a14e46007c412ba158c03eeb8
#
_entry.id   55a2885a14e46007c412ba158c03eeb8
#
_cell.length_a   1.000
_cell.length_b   1.000
_cell.length_c   1.000
_cell.angle_alpha   90.00
_cell.angle_beta   90.00
_cell.angle_gamma   90.00
#
_symmetry.space_group_name_H-M   'P 1'
#
loop_
_entity.id
_entity.type
_entity.pdbx_description
1 polymer ?
#
loop_
_entity_poly.entity_id
_entity_poly.type
_entity_poly.pdbx_seq_one_letter_code
_entity_poly.pdbx_strand_id
1 'polypeptide(L)'
;MTKEISAKEVELYLLKNTDFFLTRESIVSELNFKHSPGKAESLLERQVRKLRNEQKDLLDSLSVFLLNASENEDLFSKSKALVLKVVTANDEEALIELIPKNLKKIFDVDVAHLQFFTNSEMNGLEESTGMTFAAGETKHGSFATEKIQILFGDDSIKSVVISVFKNKNKIGLLLIGSKDKTRYLGDEDTTFIEFIRDIAEAKLKTFPA
;
A
#
# COMPACT_ATOMS: atom_id res chain seq x y z
N MET A 1 -7.24 53.01 17.31
CA MET A 1 -7.73 53.33 15.94
C MET A 1 -6.54 53.12 14.98
N THR A 2 -6.48 52.03 14.32
CA THR A 2 -5.46 51.81 13.26
C THR A 2 -5.84 52.67 12.08
N LYS A 3 -4.99 53.63 11.71
CA LYS A 3 -5.17 54.49 10.55
C LYS A 3 -5.08 53.60 9.29
N GLU A 4 -6.16 53.48 8.53
CA GLU A 4 -6.12 52.81 7.23
C GLU A 4 -5.17 53.58 6.32
N ILE A 5 -4.15 52.87 5.79
CA ILE A 5 -3.18 53.43 4.86
C ILE A 5 -3.81 53.43 3.48
N SER A 6 -3.88 54.59 2.82
CA SER A 6 -4.41 54.71 1.48
C SER A 6 -3.46 54.11 0.44
N ALA A 7 -4.01 53.63 -0.70
CA ALA A 7 -3.23 53.10 -1.81
C ALA A 7 -2.16 54.11 -2.31
N LYS A 8 -2.51 55.42 -2.30
CA LYS A 8 -1.60 56.51 -2.70
C LYS A 8 -0.41 56.71 -1.73
N GLU A 9 -0.64 56.48 -0.45
CA GLU A 9 0.45 56.50 0.57
C GLU A 9 1.42 55.33 0.39
N VAL A 10 0.89 54.14 0.07
CA VAL A 10 1.69 52.96 -0.24
C VAL A 10 2.52 53.17 -1.51
N GLU A 11 1.90 53.72 -2.59
CA GLU A 11 2.57 54.02 -3.85
C GLU A 11 3.74 55.01 -3.65
N LEU A 12 3.50 56.15 -2.95
CA LEU A 12 4.52 57.12 -2.64
C LEU A 12 5.65 56.55 -1.76
N TYR A 13 5.32 55.67 -0.85
CA TYR A 13 6.30 54.96 -0.01
C TYR A 13 7.21 54.06 -0.86
N LEU A 14 6.64 53.26 -1.74
CA LEU A 14 7.37 52.35 -2.61
C LEU A 14 8.24 53.07 -3.63
N LEU A 15 7.77 54.18 -4.18
CA LEU A 15 8.55 55.04 -5.09
C LEU A 15 9.76 55.67 -4.40
N LYS A 16 9.66 55.98 -3.10
CA LYS A 16 10.79 56.50 -2.29
C LYS A 16 11.72 55.42 -1.80
N ASN A 17 11.25 54.16 -1.71
CA ASN A 17 12.01 53.02 -1.20
C ASN A 17 12.05 51.91 -2.25
N THR A 18 12.77 52.17 -3.35
CA THR A 18 12.85 51.24 -4.50
C THR A 18 13.38 49.86 -4.12
N ASP A 19 14.20 49.78 -3.04
CA ASP A 19 14.82 48.56 -2.55
C ASP A 19 13.91 47.77 -1.54
N PHE A 20 12.69 48.25 -1.33
CA PHE A 20 11.77 47.65 -0.32
C PHE A 20 11.58 46.14 -0.48
N PHE A 21 11.50 45.67 -1.70
CA PHE A 21 11.27 44.25 -2.00
C PHE A 21 12.56 43.41 -2.01
N LEU A 22 13.78 44.00 -2.12
CA LEU A 22 15.04 43.27 -2.15
C LEU A 22 15.30 42.49 -0.84
N THR A 23 14.79 43.00 0.30
CA THR A 23 14.97 42.40 1.63
C THR A 23 13.73 41.67 2.14
N ARG A 24 12.66 41.49 1.31
CA ARG A 24 11.38 40.93 1.71
C ARG A 24 10.85 39.93 0.68
N GLU A 25 11.66 38.92 0.42
CA GLU A 25 11.32 37.83 -0.55
C GLU A 25 10.00 37.12 -0.27
N SER A 26 9.65 36.95 1.02
CA SER A 26 8.39 36.34 1.41
C SER A 26 7.18 37.14 0.94
N ILE A 27 7.22 38.46 1.01
CA ILE A 27 6.13 39.32 0.53
C ILE A 27 6.01 39.24 -0.98
N VAL A 28 7.15 39.27 -1.70
CA VAL A 28 7.14 39.18 -3.18
C VAL A 28 6.55 37.85 -3.65
N SER A 29 6.79 36.75 -2.91
CA SER A 29 6.24 35.43 -3.27
C SER A 29 4.73 35.32 -3.09
N GLU A 30 4.15 36.08 -2.17
CA GLU A 30 2.69 36.12 -1.90
C GLU A 30 1.94 37.14 -2.79
N LEU A 31 2.64 38.15 -3.33
CA LEU A 31 2.03 39.16 -4.18
C LEU A 31 1.66 38.58 -5.55
N ASN A 32 0.40 38.72 -5.93
CA ASN A 32 -0.10 38.33 -7.24
C ASN A 32 -0.10 39.55 -8.18
N PHE A 33 0.98 39.73 -8.94
CA PHE A 33 1.11 40.79 -9.92
C PHE A 33 0.28 40.45 -11.17
N LYS A 34 -0.96 40.90 -11.23
CA LYS A 34 -1.75 40.87 -12.47
C LYS A 34 -1.33 42.02 -13.36
N HIS A 35 -0.58 41.76 -14.41
CA HIS A 35 -0.38 42.72 -15.45
C HIS A 35 -1.66 42.83 -16.30
N SER A 36 -2.09 44.06 -16.62
CA SER A 36 -3.20 44.31 -17.55
C SER A 36 -2.93 43.61 -18.88
N PRO A 37 -3.96 43.02 -19.53
CA PRO A 37 -3.80 42.25 -20.75
C PRO A 37 -3.51 43.17 -21.94
N GLY A 38 -2.25 43.55 -22.09
CA GLY A 38 -1.67 44.25 -23.22
C GLY A 38 -0.57 43.41 -23.83
N LYS A 39 -0.94 42.59 -24.82
CA LYS A 39 -0.06 42.01 -25.85
C LYS A 39 1.30 41.45 -25.35
N ALA A 40 1.35 40.14 -25.18
CA ALA A 40 2.48 39.28 -24.88
C ALA A 40 2.78 39.12 -23.38
N GLU A 41 2.35 37.97 -22.85
CA GLU A 41 2.86 37.44 -21.59
C GLU A 41 4.40 37.46 -21.66
N SER A 42 5.07 38.11 -20.70
CA SER A 42 6.52 38.14 -20.66
C SER A 42 7.06 36.72 -20.60
N LEU A 43 8.05 36.37 -21.42
CA LEU A 43 8.73 35.08 -21.39
C LEU A 43 9.20 34.71 -19.98
N LEU A 44 9.61 35.72 -19.20
CA LEU A 44 10.00 35.54 -17.82
C LEU A 44 8.82 35.11 -16.92
N GLU A 45 7.67 35.73 -17.07
CA GLU A 45 6.45 35.36 -16.31
C GLU A 45 5.99 33.94 -16.63
N ARG A 46 6.06 33.56 -17.90
CA ARG A 46 5.76 32.21 -18.34
C ARG A 46 6.76 31.19 -17.75
N GLN A 47 8.06 31.54 -17.72
CA GLN A 47 9.07 30.70 -17.09
C GLN A 47 8.85 30.56 -15.58
N VAL A 48 8.60 31.67 -14.88
CA VAL A 48 8.32 31.63 -13.43
C VAL A 48 7.07 30.80 -13.11
N ARG A 49 6.01 30.95 -13.91
CA ARG A 49 4.80 30.13 -13.75
C ARG A 49 5.08 28.65 -14.00
N LYS A 50 5.84 28.34 -15.03
CA LYS A 50 6.27 26.97 -15.32
C LYS A 50 7.06 26.36 -14.15
N LEU A 51 8.07 27.09 -13.64
CA LEU A 51 8.88 26.63 -12.51
C LEU A 51 8.07 26.43 -11.23
N ARG A 52 7.10 27.31 -10.95
CA ARG A 52 6.19 27.15 -9.80
C ARG A 52 5.31 25.92 -9.93
N ASN A 53 4.81 25.63 -11.12
CA ASN A 53 4.02 24.43 -11.36
C ASN A 53 4.89 23.16 -11.21
N GLU A 54 6.08 23.15 -11.81
CA GLU A 54 7.02 22.03 -11.66
C GLU A 54 7.43 21.81 -10.19
N GLN A 55 7.65 22.89 -9.43
CA GLN A 55 7.92 22.81 -7.99
C GLN A 55 6.73 22.19 -7.23
N LYS A 56 5.52 22.61 -7.56
CA LYS A 56 4.31 22.04 -6.94
C LYS A 56 4.17 20.55 -7.23
N ASP A 57 4.30 20.16 -8.50
CA ASP A 57 4.22 18.77 -8.94
C ASP A 57 5.29 17.90 -8.24
N LEU A 58 6.49 18.47 -8.04
CA LEU A 58 7.57 17.80 -7.33
C LEU A 58 7.23 17.60 -5.85
N LEU A 59 6.66 18.61 -5.18
CA LEU A 59 6.23 18.53 -3.78
C LEU A 59 5.09 17.53 -3.60
N ASP A 60 4.13 17.49 -4.52
CA ASP A 60 3.05 16.53 -4.52
C ASP A 60 3.59 15.09 -4.69
N SER A 61 4.52 14.90 -5.64
CA SER A 61 5.20 13.61 -5.84
C SER A 61 6.02 13.18 -4.62
N LEU A 62 6.74 14.11 -3.99
CA LEU A 62 7.49 13.84 -2.76
C LEU A 62 6.58 13.42 -1.61
N SER A 63 5.42 14.06 -1.48
CA SER A 63 4.43 13.72 -0.46
C SER A 63 3.92 12.29 -0.62
N VAL A 64 3.59 11.87 -1.85
CA VAL A 64 3.20 10.49 -2.17
C VAL A 64 4.34 9.52 -1.86
N PHE A 65 5.57 9.86 -2.24
CA PHE A 65 6.74 9.03 -1.95
C PHE A 65 6.96 8.83 -0.44
N LEU A 66 6.81 9.88 0.36
CA LEU A 66 6.95 9.79 1.82
C LEU A 66 5.84 8.94 2.46
N LEU A 67 4.60 9.04 1.96
CA LEU A 67 3.51 8.18 2.41
C LEU A 67 3.81 6.71 2.12
N ASN A 68 4.18 6.37 0.89
CA ASN A 68 4.53 5.01 0.51
C ASN A 68 5.73 4.47 1.31
N ALA A 69 6.74 5.31 1.59
CA ALA A 69 7.88 4.92 2.41
C ALA A 69 7.46 4.60 3.86
N SER A 70 6.56 5.40 4.44
CA SER A 70 6.01 5.16 5.78
C SER A 70 5.17 3.88 5.84
N GLU A 71 4.35 3.62 4.83
CA GLU A 71 3.54 2.39 4.72
C GLU A 71 4.45 1.16 4.59
N ASN A 72 5.50 1.24 3.77
CA ASN A 72 6.48 0.16 3.63
C ASN A 72 7.24 -0.11 4.93
N GLU A 73 7.59 0.91 5.72
CA GLU A 73 8.23 0.76 7.02
C GLU A 73 7.32 0.05 8.03
N ASP A 74 6.03 0.42 8.06
CA ASP A 74 5.03 -0.24 8.90
C ASP A 74 4.85 -1.71 8.48
N LEU A 75 4.72 -1.98 7.18
CA LEU A 75 4.62 -3.33 6.63
C LEU A 75 5.86 -4.18 6.99
N PHE A 76 7.06 -3.61 6.86
CA PHE A 76 8.31 -4.29 7.25
C PHE A 76 8.33 -4.63 8.73
N SER A 77 7.95 -3.69 9.60
CA SER A 77 7.90 -3.89 11.05
C SER A 77 6.90 -4.97 11.44
N LYS A 78 5.73 -4.98 10.83
CA LYS A 78 4.69 -6.00 10.99
C LYS A 78 5.17 -7.37 10.51
N SER A 79 5.82 -7.42 9.35
CA SER A 79 6.40 -8.63 8.77
C SER A 79 7.47 -9.23 9.68
N LYS A 80 8.39 -8.42 10.17
CA LYS A 80 9.42 -8.82 11.14
C LYS A 80 8.80 -9.42 12.40
N ALA A 81 7.76 -8.81 12.94
CA ALA A 81 7.07 -9.30 14.12
C ALA A 81 6.41 -10.68 13.89
N LEU A 82 5.82 -10.89 12.70
CA LEU A 82 5.26 -12.19 12.33
C LEU A 82 6.35 -13.25 12.13
N VAL A 83 7.42 -12.92 11.40
CA VAL A 83 8.55 -13.83 11.16
C VAL A 83 9.17 -14.31 12.46
N LEU A 84 9.42 -13.43 13.42
CA LEU A 84 9.97 -13.82 14.73
C LEU A 84 9.07 -14.83 15.45
N LYS A 85 7.74 -14.70 15.34
CA LYS A 85 6.81 -15.68 15.91
C LYS A 85 6.82 -16.99 15.14
N VAL A 86 6.88 -16.96 13.81
CA VAL A 86 6.98 -18.17 12.98
C VAL A 86 8.25 -18.96 13.30
N VAL A 87 9.39 -18.27 13.44
CA VAL A 87 10.67 -18.91 13.79
C VAL A 87 10.63 -19.59 15.17
N THR A 88 9.87 -19.03 16.12
CA THR A 88 9.73 -19.59 17.47
C THR A 88 8.68 -20.72 17.58
N ALA A 89 7.93 -21.01 16.53
CA ALA A 89 6.99 -22.12 16.54
C ALA A 89 7.71 -23.48 16.70
N ASN A 90 7.15 -24.36 17.51
CA ASN A 90 7.79 -25.63 17.88
C ASN A 90 7.39 -26.79 16.96
N ASP A 91 6.22 -26.73 16.35
CA ASP A 91 5.64 -27.78 15.52
C ASP A 91 4.73 -27.20 14.42
N GLU A 92 4.23 -28.11 13.56
CA GLU A 92 3.32 -27.77 12.44
C GLU A 92 1.97 -27.23 12.94
N GLU A 93 1.42 -27.79 14.02
CA GLU A 93 0.12 -27.40 14.57
C GLU A 93 0.19 -25.95 15.10
N ALA A 94 1.28 -25.61 15.80
CA ALA A 94 1.51 -24.26 16.26
C ALA A 94 1.57 -23.25 15.09
N LEU A 95 2.16 -23.61 13.93
CA LEU A 95 2.20 -22.75 12.75
C LEU A 95 0.82 -22.55 12.12
N ILE A 96 0.01 -23.62 12.05
CA ILE A 96 -1.35 -23.58 11.49
C ILE A 96 -2.21 -22.58 12.26
N GLU A 97 -2.07 -22.50 13.57
CA GLU A 97 -2.81 -21.54 14.39
C GLU A 97 -2.18 -20.14 14.40
N LEU A 98 -0.85 -20.07 14.49
CA LEU A 98 -0.10 -18.83 14.68
C LEU A 98 -0.21 -17.90 13.47
N ILE A 99 -0.02 -18.44 12.26
CA ILE A 99 0.01 -17.60 11.04
C ILE A 99 -1.33 -16.91 10.80
N PRO A 100 -2.48 -17.60 10.72
CA PRO A 100 -3.77 -16.94 10.50
C PRO A 100 -4.14 -15.95 11.61
N LYS A 101 -3.89 -16.33 12.87
CA LYS A 101 -4.17 -15.47 14.03
C LYS A 101 -3.39 -14.16 13.99
N ASN A 102 -2.10 -14.23 13.61
CA ASN A 102 -1.27 -13.04 13.54
C ASN A 102 -1.53 -12.23 12.27
N LEU A 103 -1.88 -12.83 11.15
CA LEU A 103 -2.33 -12.11 9.97
C LEU A 103 -3.55 -11.25 10.29
N LYS A 104 -4.55 -11.81 10.95
CA LYS A 104 -5.73 -11.04 11.42
C LYS A 104 -5.35 -9.91 12.37
N LYS A 105 -4.48 -10.17 13.34
CA LYS A 105 -4.15 -9.19 14.40
C LYS A 105 -3.21 -8.08 13.95
N ILE A 106 -2.21 -8.42 13.11
CA ILE A 106 -1.11 -7.50 12.76
C ILE A 106 -1.42 -6.75 11.46
N PHE A 107 -2.06 -7.43 10.49
CA PHE A 107 -2.33 -6.90 9.16
C PHE A 107 -3.80 -6.53 8.93
N ASP A 108 -4.62 -6.69 9.96
CA ASP A 108 -6.05 -6.33 9.91
C ASP A 108 -6.78 -6.98 8.71
N VAL A 109 -6.50 -8.27 8.47
CA VAL A 109 -7.21 -9.04 7.46
C VAL A 109 -8.51 -9.61 8.04
N ASP A 110 -9.60 -9.61 7.25
CA ASP A 110 -10.91 -10.07 7.73
C ASP A 110 -10.90 -11.57 8.05
N VAL A 111 -10.34 -12.37 7.12
CA VAL A 111 -10.25 -13.82 7.25
C VAL A 111 -8.88 -14.31 6.82
N ALA A 112 -8.32 -15.24 7.56
CA ALA A 112 -7.10 -15.96 7.18
C ALA A 112 -7.18 -17.41 7.63
N HIS A 113 -6.74 -18.34 6.78
CA HIS A 113 -6.62 -19.77 7.04
C HIS A 113 -5.31 -20.31 6.52
N LEU A 114 -4.77 -21.29 7.20
CA LEU A 114 -3.64 -22.10 6.75
C LEU A 114 -4.09 -23.57 6.83
N GLN A 115 -4.14 -24.23 5.70
CA GLN A 115 -4.66 -25.61 5.59
C GLN A 115 -3.69 -26.47 4.78
N PHE A 116 -3.66 -27.77 5.11
CA PHE A 116 -2.84 -28.75 4.41
C PHE A 116 -3.72 -29.86 3.84
N PHE A 117 -3.48 -30.20 2.60
CA PHE A 117 -4.23 -31.18 1.82
C PHE A 117 -3.30 -32.29 1.32
N THR A 118 -3.76 -33.51 1.37
CA THR A 118 -3.13 -34.60 0.62
C THR A 118 -3.38 -34.39 -0.88
N ASN A 119 -2.62 -35.08 -1.74
CA ASN A 119 -2.86 -34.95 -3.20
C ASN A 119 -4.29 -35.35 -3.60
N SER A 120 -4.89 -36.33 -2.94
CA SER A 120 -6.28 -36.72 -3.22
C SER A 120 -7.30 -35.65 -2.84
N GLU A 121 -7.13 -35.05 -1.66
CA GLU A 121 -7.99 -33.95 -1.19
C GLU A 121 -7.82 -32.71 -2.06
N MET A 122 -6.58 -32.41 -2.48
CA MET A 122 -6.33 -31.29 -3.39
C MET A 122 -7.01 -31.46 -4.75
N ASN A 123 -6.92 -32.65 -5.33
CA ASN A 123 -7.62 -32.94 -6.59
C ASN A 123 -9.15 -32.73 -6.45
N GLY A 124 -9.75 -33.19 -5.33
CA GLY A 124 -11.16 -32.95 -5.05
C GLY A 124 -11.51 -31.45 -4.88
N LEU A 125 -10.60 -30.67 -4.27
CA LEU A 125 -10.76 -29.23 -4.14
C LEU A 125 -10.65 -28.54 -5.50
N GLU A 126 -9.72 -28.95 -6.35
CA GLU A 126 -9.54 -28.44 -7.72
C GLU A 126 -10.78 -28.73 -8.60
N GLU A 127 -11.31 -29.94 -8.53
CA GLU A 127 -12.55 -30.31 -9.23
C GLU A 127 -13.75 -29.47 -8.76
N SER A 128 -13.91 -29.29 -7.44
CA SER A 128 -15.07 -28.57 -6.89
C SER A 128 -15.00 -27.07 -7.12
N THR A 129 -13.81 -26.48 -7.15
CA THR A 129 -13.60 -25.04 -7.40
C THR A 129 -13.39 -24.71 -8.87
N GLY A 130 -12.99 -25.67 -9.69
CA GLY A 130 -12.53 -25.45 -11.07
C GLY A 130 -11.28 -24.54 -11.09
N MET A 131 -10.44 -24.61 -10.05
CA MET A 131 -9.16 -23.88 -9.93
C MET A 131 -8.02 -24.89 -9.83
N THR A 132 -6.83 -24.51 -10.25
CA THR A 132 -5.59 -25.29 -10.05
C THR A 132 -4.75 -24.69 -8.95
N PHE A 133 -4.03 -25.49 -8.17
CA PHE A 133 -3.20 -25.04 -7.06
C PHE A 133 -1.77 -25.58 -7.18
N ALA A 134 -0.98 -24.94 -8.07
CA ALA A 134 0.42 -25.30 -8.25
C ALA A 134 1.31 -24.75 -7.12
N ALA A 135 2.20 -25.56 -6.58
CA ALA A 135 3.12 -25.13 -5.53
C ALA A 135 3.98 -23.94 -5.98
N GLY A 136 4.07 -22.90 -5.16
CA GLY A 136 4.76 -21.65 -5.47
C GLY A 136 3.87 -20.61 -6.15
N GLU A 137 2.65 -20.97 -6.56
CA GLU A 137 1.73 -20.04 -7.18
C GLU A 137 1.01 -19.17 -6.14
N THR A 138 0.78 -17.92 -6.48
CA THR A 138 -0.09 -17.01 -5.71
C THR A 138 -1.17 -16.47 -6.64
N LYS A 139 -2.43 -16.66 -6.26
CA LYS A 139 -3.61 -16.14 -6.96
C LYS A 139 -4.26 -15.07 -6.10
N HIS A 140 -4.69 -13.97 -6.71
CA HIS A 140 -5.35 -12.89 -5.99
C HIS A 140 -6.49 -12.29 -6.83
N GLY A 141 -7.37 -11.55 -6.17
CA GLY A 141 -8.47 -10.87 -6.81
C GLY A 141 -9.85 -11.33 -6.35
N SER A 142 -10.85 -11.04 -7.17
CA SER A 142 -12.24 -11.46 -6.91
C SER A 142 -12.55 -12.71 -7.70
N PHE A 143 -13.13 -13.70 -7.03
CA PHE A 143 -13.57 -14.95 -7.64
C PHE A 143 -15.10 -15.11 -7.50
N ALA A 144 -15.66 -16.08 -8.20
CA ALA A 144 -17.08 -16.43 -8.07
C ALA A 144 -17.42 -16.81 -6.62
N THR A 145 -18.60 -16.42 -6.15
CA THR A 145 -19.04 -16.62 -4.76
C THR A 145 -19.00 -18.08 -4.34
N GLU A 146 -19.35 -18.99 -5.27
CA GLU A 146 -19.33 -20.44 -5.04
C GLU A 146 -17.93 -20.94 -4.69
N LYS A 147 -16.90 -20.44 -5.39
CA LYS A 147 -15.49 -20.79 -5.14
C LYS A 147 -15.03 -20.26 -3.78
N ILE A 148 -15.40 -19.02 -3.46
CA ILE A 148 -15.10 -18.39 -2.16
C ILE A 148 -15.75 -19.16 -1.02
N GLN A 149 -17.01 -19.56 -1.19
CA GLN A 149 -17.74 -20.36 -0.19
C GLN A 149 -17.07 -21.73 0.06
N ILE A 150 -16.55 -22.38 -0.98
CA ILE A 150 -15.83 -23.65 -0.84
C ILE A 150 -14.51 -23.44 -0.07
N LEU A 151 -13.76 -22.38 -0.36
CA LEU A 151 -12.45 -22.13 0.20
C LEU A 151 -12.48 -21.53 1.61
N PHE A 152 -13.44 -20.66 1.91
CA PHE A 152 -13.49 -19.89 3.16
C PHE A 152 -14.66 -20.26 4.07
N GLY A 153 -15.71 -20.90 3.54
CA GLY A 153 -16.96 -21.14 4.28
C GLY A 153 -17.77 -19.87 4.57
N ASP A 154 -17.43 -18.74 3.91
CA ASP A 154 -18.03 -17.43 4.15
C ASP A 154 -18.23 -16.69 2.81
N ASP A 155 -19.50 -16.42 2.48
CA ASP A 155 -19.91 -15.72 1.25
C ASP A 155 -19.78 -14.19 1.33
N SER A 156 -19.50 -13.67 2.52
CA SER A 156 -19.26 -12.22 2.73
C SER A 156 -17.91 -11.75 2.18
N ILE A 157 -16.98 -12.66 1.90
CA ILE A 157 -15.66 -12.37 1.34
C ILE A 157 -15.80 -11.98 -0.14
N LYS A 158 -15.12 -10.90 -0.55
CA LYS A 158 -15.23 -10.31 -1.90
C LYS A 158 -13.92 -10.30 -2.68
N SER A 159 -12.78 -10.25 -1.99
CA SER A 159 -11.47 -10.38 -2.59
C SER A 159 -10.57 -11.28 -1.75
N VAL A 160 -9.69 -12.01 -2.40
CA VAL A 160 -8.87 -13.04 -1.75
C VAL A 160 -7.45 -13.06 -2.28
N VAL A 161 -6.53 -13.56 -1.46
CA VAL A 161 -5.20 -14.04 -1.85
C VAL A 161 -5.09 -15.50 -1.45
N ILE A 162 -4.64 -16.33 -2.38
CA ILE A 162 -4.43 -17.77 -2.21
C ILE A 162 -2.98 -18.05 -2.56
N SER A 163 -2.16 -18.38 -1.58
CA SER A 163 -0.75 -18.72 -1.79
C SER A 163 -0.53 -20.20 -1.53
N VAL A 164 0.05 -20.88 -2.52
CA VAL A 164 0.22 -22.33 -2.54
C VAL A 164 1.68 -22.68 -2.26
N PHE A 165 1.91 -23.63 -1.36
CA PHE A 165 3.26 -24.12 -1.05
C PHE A 165 3.26 -25.61 -0.78
N LYS A 166 4.46 -26.21 -0.78
CA LYS A 166 4.62 -27.65 -0.58
C LYS A 166 5.16 -27.93 0.82
N ASN A 167 4.52 -28.87 1.53
CA ASN A 167 5.03 -29.40 2.79
C ASN A 167 5.08 -30.94 2.73
N LYS A 168 6.28 -31.48 2.52
CA LYS A 168 6.49 -32.94 2.37
C LYS A 168 5.57 -33.53 1.28
N ASN A 169 4.63 -34.36 1.67
CA ASN A 169 3.66 -35.02 0.78
C ASN A 169 2.29 -34.31 0.76
N LYS A 170 2.19 -33.11 1.36
CA LYS A 170 0.98 -32.29 1.40
C LYS A 170 1.15 -31.00 0.63
N ILE A 171 0.06 -30.45 0.17
CA ILE A 171 0.01 -29.10 -0.41
C ILE A 171 -0.62 -28.19 0.64
N GLY A 172 0.07 -27.09 0.97
CA GLY A 172 -0.41 -26.05 1.87
C GLY A 172 -1.09 -24.92 1.12
N LEU A 173 -2.21 -24.47 1.61
CA LEU A 173 -2.89 -23.25 1.15
C LEU A 173 -2.91 -22.22 2.27
N LEU A 174 -2.28 -21.09 2.03
CA LEU A 174 -2.45 -19.88 2.82
C LEU A 174 -3.53 -19.03 2.15
N LEU A 175 -4.68 -18.95 2.79
CA LEU A 175 -5.87 -18.27 2.30
C LEU A 175 -6.07 -16.98 3.09
N ILE A 176 -6.20 -15.86 2.41
CA ILE A 176 -6.50 -14.55 3.01
C ILE A 176 -7.69 -13.97 2.28
N GLY A 177 -8.68 -13.50 3.01
CA GLY A 177 -9.90 -12.93 2.45
C GLY A 177 -10.25 -11.57 3.04
N SER A 178 -10.85 -10.72 2.21
CA SER A 178 -11.41 -9.44 2.62
C SER A 178 -12.84 -9.26 2.14
N LYS A 179 -13.63 -8.56 2.95
CA LYS A 179 -14.99 -8.11 2.60
C LYS A 179 -14.97 -6.93 1.64
N ASP A 180 -13.85 -6.23 1.53
CA ASP A 180 -13.62 -5.20 0.53
C ASP A 180 -13.21 -5.84 -0.80
N LYS A 181 -14.01 -5.57 -1.85
CA LYS A 181 -13.78 -6.10 -3.19
C LYS A 181 -12.47 -5.60 -3.82
N THR A 182 -11.99 -4.43 -3.41
CA THR A 182 -10.85 -3.75 -4.03
C THR A 182 -9.51 -4.07 -3.36
N ARG A 183 -9.53 -4.64 -2.15
CA ARG A 183 -8.33 -4.81 -1.32
C ARG A 183 -7.22 -5.64 -1.97
N TYR A 184 -7.57 -6.71 -2.68
CA TYR A 184 -6.59 -7.62 -3.28
C TYR A 184 -6.67 -7.65 -4.82
N LEU A 185 -6.89 -6.50 -5.45
CA LEU A 185 -6.90 -6.39 -6.91
C LEU A 185 -5.52 -6.07 -7.51
N GLY A 186 -4.61 -5.50 -6.71
CA GLY A 186 -3.26 -5.13 -7.13
C GLY A 186 -2.22 -6.19 -6.77
N ASP A 187 -1.09 -6.18 -7.48
CA ASP A 187 0.03 -7.10 -7.25
C ASP A 187 0.87 -6.74 -6.00
N GLU A 188 0.66 -5.56 -5.43
CA GLU A 188 1.49 -5.03 -4.32
C GLU A 188 1.38 -5.88 -3.05
N ASP A 189 0.18 -6.43 -2.77
CA ASP A 189 -0.07 -7.26 -1.60
C ASP A 189 0.50 -8.69 -1.74
N THR A 190 0.74 -9.17 -2.96
CA THR A 190 1.18 -10.54 -3.22
C THR A 190 2.60 -10.80 -2.74
N THR A 191 3.52 -9.88 -2.95
CA THR A 191 4.93 -9.99 -2.56
C THR A 191 5.09 -10.25 -1.06
N PHE A 192 4.30 -9.56 -0.25
CA PHE A 192 4.30 -9.77 1.19
C PHE A 192 3.79 -11.18 1.57
N ILE A 193 2.71 -11.62 0.96
CA ILE A 193 2.12 -12.94 1.23
C ILE A 193 3.07 -14.06 0.77
N GLU A 194 3.73 -13.87 -0.36
CA GLU A 194 4.77 -14.77 -0.85
C GLU A 194 5.94 -14.88 0.12
N PHE A 195 6.40 -13.76 0.66
CA PHE A 195 7.43 -13.74 1.69
C PHE A 195 7.01 -14.53 2.93
N ILE A 196 5.79 -14.36 3.44
CA ILE A 196 5.28 -15.14 4.58
C ILE A 196 5.16 -16.63 4.26
N ARG A 197 4.69 -16.97 3.05
CA ARG A 197 4.65 -18.34 2.54
C ARG A 197 6.03 -18.97 2.57
N ASP A 198 7.03 -18.29 2.02
CA ASP A 198 8.39 -18.81 1.91
C ASP A 198 9.02 -19.05 3.29
N ILE A 199 8.80 -18.15 4.24
CA ILE A 199 9.21 -18.31 5.64
C ILE A 199 8.50 -19.50 6.29
N ALA A 200 7.19 -19.61 6.10
CA ALA A 200 6.42 -20.74 6.63
C ALA A 200 6.89 -22.08 6.05
N GLU A 201 7.11 -22.14 4.74
CA GLU A 201 7.63 -23.33 4.05
C GLU A 201 9.04 -23.70 4.55
N ALA A 202 9.93 -22.71 4.69
CA ALA A 202 11.26 -22.93 5.24
C ALA A 202 11.21 -23.49 6.67
N LYS A 203 10.35 -22.94 7.52
CA LYS A 203 10.16 -23.41 8.89
C LYS A 203 9.58 -24.81 8.95
N LEU A 204 8.56 -25.12 8.14
CA LEU A 204 7.95 -26.45 8.06
C LEU A 204 8.96 -27.55 7.71
N LYS A 205 9.95 -27.25 6.86
CA LYS A 205 11.04 -28.17 6.52
C LYS A 205 11.96 -28.51 7.70
N THR A 206 11.98 -27.71 8.76
CA THR A 206 12.80 -27.95 9.96
C THR A 206 12.15 -28.93 10.94
N PHE A 207 10.86 -29.20 10.83
CA PHE A 207 10.18 -30.12 11.72
C PHE A 207 10.46 -31.59 11.31
N PRO A 208 10.59 -32.47 12.27
CA PRO A 208 10.78 -33.89 11.98
C PRO A 208 9.59 -34.48 11.21
N ALA A 209 9.83 -35.56 10.51
CA ALA A 209 8.82 -36.28 9.73
C ALA A 209 7.83 -37.00 10.62
#